data_e00b26ac4456c978d3f2e91f9ff9adcd
#
_entry.id   e00b26ac4456c978d3f2e91f9ff9adcd
#
_cell.length_a   1.000
_cell.length_b   1.000
_cell.length_c   1.000
_cell.angle_alpha   90.00
_cell.angle_beta   90.00
_cell.angle_gamma   90.00
#
_symmetry.space_group_name_H-M   'P 1'
#
loop_
_entity.id
_entity.type
_entity.pdbx_description
1 polymer ?
#
loop_
_entity_poly.entity_id
_entity_poly.type
_entity_poly.pdbx_seq_one_letter_code
_entity_poly.pdbx_strand_id
1 'polypeptide(L)'
;MRTLAIIFTVGIALAQTNPENGKKLFLKDGCYQCHGQSGSGGLAGPRLAQTKLTQTAFMAYVRNPAPGSMPAYRAKVLADQDLADIFAYIKSLPEPPPLSSIPTLAP
;
A
#
# COMPACT_ATOMS: atom_id res chain seq x y z
N MET A 1 -54.67 9.88 -9.83
CA MET A 1 -53.31 10.27 -10.26
C MET A 1 -52.30 9.50 -9.41
N ARG A 2 -51.54 8.57 -10.01
CA ARG A 2 -50.48 7.81 -9.30
C ARG A 2 -49.19 8.54 -9.50
N THR A 3 -48.65 9.17 -8.47
CA THR A 3 -47.35 9.82 -8.48
C THR A 3 -46.25 8.73 -8.41
N LEU A 4 -45.57 8.53 -9.51
CA LEU A 4 -44.41 7.61 -9.56
C LEU A 4 -43.23 8.31 -8.91
N ALA A 5 -42.84 7.92 -7.70
CA ALA A 5 -41.64 8.41 -7.06
C ALA A 5 -40.42 7.70 -7.68
N ILE A 6 -39.64 8.45 -8.46
CA ILE A 6 -38.37 7.97 -9.00
C ILE A 6 -37.33 8.10 -7.89
N ILE A 7 -36.94 6.97 -7.30
CA ILE A 7 -35.82 6.92 -6.32
C ILE A 7 -34.51 6.91 -7.11
N PHE A 8 -33.81 8.04 -7.10
CA PHE A 8 -32.43 8.11 -7.57
C PHE A 8 -31.51 7.48 -6.52
N THR A 9 -31.10 6.25 -6.75
CA THR A 9 -30.01 5.65 -5.99
C THR A 9 -28.69 6.23 -6.52
N VAL A 10 -28.10 7.17 -5.77
CA VAL A 10 -26.74 7.64 -6.02
C VAL A 10 -25.80 6.51 -5.60
N GLY A 11 -25.39 5.69 -6.53
CA GLY A 11 -24.33 4.71 -6.30
C GLY A 11 -23.01 5.47 -6.10
N ILE A 12 -22.45 5.40 -4.89
CA ILE A 12 -21.08 5.86 -4.63
C ILE A 12 -20.18 4.85 -5.31
N ALA A 13 -19.68 5.22 -6.49
CA ALA A 13 -18.64 4.45 -7.15
C ALA A 13 -17.35 4.59 -6.33
N LEU A 14 -17.00 3.57 -5.55
CA LEU A 14 -15.67 3.48 -4.93
C LEU A 14 -14.65 3.39 -6.07
N ALA A 15 -13.70 4.32 -6.10
CA ALA A 15 -12.61 4.28 -7.08
C ALA A 15 -11.83 2.98 -6.89
N GLN A 16 -11.69 2.20 -7.96
CA GLN A 16 -10.92 0.96 -7.93
C GLN A 16 -9.44 1.26 -7.73
N THR A 17 -8.77 0.46 -6.91
CA THR A 17 -7.33 0.55 -6.74
C THR A 17 -6.59 -0.06 -7.93
N ASN A 18 -5.43 0.51 -8.25
CA ASN A 18 -4.59 0.06 -9.36
C ASN A 18 -3.20 -0.35 -8.85
N PRO A 19 -2.94 -1.66 -8.64
CA PRO A 19 -1.65 -2.16 -8.18
C PRO A 19 -0.49 -1.82 -9.12
N GLU A 20 -0.72 -1.74 -10.43
CA GLU A 20 0.32 -1.37 -11.40
C GLU A 20 0.77 0.07 -11.21
N ASN A 21 -0.17 0.99 -10.98
CA ASN A 21 0.16 2.36 -10.60
C ASN A 21 0.88 2.38 -9.24
N GLY A 22 0.41 1.59 -8.29
CA GLY A 22 1.05 1.44 -6.98
C GLY A 22 2.51 1.00 -7.08
N LYS A 23 2.82 0.06 -7.96
CA LYS A 23 4.20 -0.36 -8.24
C LYS A 23 5.07 0.77 -8.77
N LYS A 24 4.56 1.52 -9.76
CA LYS A 24 5.27 2.67 -10.31
C LYS A 24 5.59 3.70 -9.24
N LEU A 25 4.62 4.02 -8.39
CA LEU A 25 4.78 4.99 -7.32
C LEU A 25 5.71 4.48 -6.22
N PHE A 26 5.62 3.21 -5.85
CA PHE A 26 6.50 2.57 -4.88
C PHE A 26 7.98 2.71 -5.27
N LEU A 27 8.28 2.59 -6.56
CA LEU A 27 9.62 2.79 -7.10
C LEU A 27 9.96 4.28 -7.22
N LYS A 28 9.07 5.08 -7.80
CA LYS A 28 9.29 6.51 -8.05
C LYS A 28 9.49 7.29 -6.75
N ASP A 29 8.68 7.03 -5.74
CA ASP A 29 8.70 7.76 -4.46
C ASP A 29 9.70 7.18 -3.46
N GLY A 30 10.49 6.19 -3.86
CA GLY A 30 11.63 5.69 -3.11
C GLY A 30 11.29 4.73 -1.96
N CYS A 31 10.08 4.23 -1.87
CA CYS A 31 9.66 3.28 -0.83
C CYS A 31 10.58 2.05 -0.80
N TYR A 32 10.98 1.56 -1.97
CA TYR A 32 11.84 0.38 -2.13
C TYR A 32 13.23 0.55 -1.49
N GLN A 33 13.73 1.77 -1.35
CA GLN A 33 15.08 2.01 -0.81
C GLN A 33 15.22 1.52 0.64
N CYS A 34 14.16 1.63 1.41
CA CYS A 34 14.13 1.16 2.80
C CYS A 34 13.39 -0.17 2.95
N HIS A 35 12.34 -0.40 2.16
CA HIS A 35 11.47 -1.56 2.30
C HIS A 35 11.79 -2.72 1.35
N GLY A 36 12.79 -2.57 0.47
CA GLY A 36 13.16 -3.55 -0.54
C GLY A 36 12.28 -3.50 -1.79
N GLN A 37 12.80 -3.92 -2.94
CA GLN A 37 12.09 -3.85 -4.22
C GLN A 37 10.84 -4.71 -4.27
N SER A 38 10.84 -5.82 -3.55
CA SER A 38 9.69 -6.72 -3.38
C SER A 38 8.96 -6.52 -2.04
N GLY A 39 9.21 -5.40 -1.35
CA GLY A 39 8.59 -5.10 -0.06
C GLY A 39 8.95 -6.08 1.05
N SER A 40 10.03 -6.84 0.91
CA SER A 40 10.43 -7.86 1.89
C SER A 40 11.09 -7.29 3.14
N GLY A 41 11.39 -5.98 3.14
CA GLY A 41 12.03 -5.32 4.26
C GLY A 41 13.54 -5.55 4.35
N GLY A 42 14.13 -5.05 5.41
CA GLY A 42 15.55 -5.16 5.70
C GLY A 42 15.92 -4.33 6.94
N LEU A 43 17.21 -3.97 7.06
CA LEU A 43 17.69 -3.17 8.20
C LEU A 43 17.11 -1.75 8.21
N ALA A 44 16.81 -1.18 7.03
CA ALA A 44 16.34 0.19 6.89
C ALA A 44 14.83 0.37 7.05
N GLY A 45 14.04 -0.70 6.92
CA GLY A 45 12.60 -0.64 7.06
C GLY A 45 11.95 -2.01 7.18
N PRO A 46 10.75 -2.10 7.78
CA PRO A 46 10.05 -3.36 7.96
C PRO A 46 9.51 -3.93 6.64
N ARG A 47 9.18 -5.21 6.66
CA ARG A 47 8.47 -5.86 5.55
C ARG A 47 7.10 -5.24 5.35
N LEU A 48 6.77 -4.91 4.10
CA LEU A 48 5.46 -4.43 3.67
C LEU A 48 4.65 -5.52 2.96
N ALA A 49 5.31 -6.43 2.24
CA ALA A 49 4.62 -7.53 1.56
C ALA A 49 3.72 -8.29 2.53
N GLN A 50 2.44 -8.46 2.15
CA GLN A 50 1.43 -9.10 2.99
C GLN A 50 1.23 -8.43 4.36
N THR A 51 1.37 -7.10 4.42
CA THR A 51 1.14 -6.34 5.66
C THR A 51 -0.20 -6.71 6.32
N LYS A 52 -0.20 -6.75 7.64
CA LYS A 52 -1.43 -6.96 8.44
C LYS A 52 -2.21 -5.67 8.70
N LEU A 53 -1.65 -4.52 8.32
CA LEU A 53 -2.34 -3.24 8.45
C LEU A 53 -3.57 -3.19 7.54
N THR A 54 -4.60 -2.51 8.01
CA THR A 54 -5.69 -2.08 7.14
C THR A 54 -5.22 -0.95 6.23
N GLN A 55 -5.90 -0.71 5.12
CA GLN A 55 -5.60 0.42 4.24
C GLN A 55 -5.62 1.75 5.01
N THR A 56 -6.63 1.95 5.87
CA THR A 56 -6.74 3.17 6.67
C THR A 56 -5.55 3.35 7.61
N ALA A 57 -5.14 2.31 8.33
CA ALA A 57 -3.99 2.36 9.22
C ALA A 57 -2.67 2.59 8.47
N PHE A 58 -2.51 1.94 7.32
CA PHE A 58 -1.36 2.15 6.44
C PHE A 58 -1.27 3.60 5.97
N MET A 59 -2.36 4.14 5.43
CA MET A 59 -2.40 5.52 4.94
C MET A 59 -2.13 6.51 6.06
N ALA A 60 -2.73 6.33 7.25
CA ALA A 60 -2.51 7.18 8.39
C ALA A 60 -1.04 7.21 8.82
N TYR A 61 -0.38 6.06 8.83
CA TYR A 61 1.04 5.97 9.18
C TYR A 61 1.94 6.67 8.14
N VAL A 62 1.69 6.46 6.85
CA VAL A 62 2.47 7.11 5.78
C VAL A 62 2.32 8.63 5.83
N ARG A 63 1.16 9.14 6.23
CA ARG A 63 0.92 10.58 6.42
C ARG A 63 1.67 11.14 7.64
N ASN A 64 1.72 10.38 8.73
CA ASN A 64 2.30 10.81 10.00
C ASN A 64 3.13 9.68 10.64
N PRO A 65 4.28 9.34 10.05
CA PRO A 65 5.15 8.31 10.62
C PRO A 65 5.77 8.76 11.94
N ALA A 66 6.24 7.80 12.73
CA ALA A 66 6.96 8.08 13.95
C ALA A 66 8.19 8.97 13.66
N PRO A 67 8.52 9.95 14.53
CA PRO A 67 9.69 10.79 14.36
C PRO A 67 10.98 9.96 14.22
N GLY A 68 11.83 10.33 13.26
CA GLY A 68 13.11 9.63 13.00
C GLY A 68 12.98 8.31 12.23
N SER A 69 11.77 7.91 11.84
CA SER A 69 11.56 6.75 10.98
C SER A 69 11.57 7.15 9.49
N MET A 70 10.56 6.85 8.75
CA MET A 70 10.44 7.25 7.35
C MET A 70 9.98 8.71 7.21
N PRO A 71 10.21 9.37 6.05
CA PRO A 71 9.64 10.68 5.79
C PRO A 71 8.12 10.64 5.69
N ALA A 72 7.45 11.73 6.07
CA ALA A 72 6.02 11.89 5.93
C ALA A 72 5.66 12.22 4.47
N TYR A 73 4.73 11.50 3.90
CA TYR A 73 4.19 11.77 2.56
C TYR A 73 2.84 12.47 2.68
N ARG A 74 2.82 13.78 2.43
CA ARG A 74 1.60 14.58 2.52
C ARG A 74 0.73 14.39 1.28
N ALA A 75 -0.59 14.60 1.41
CA ALA A 75 -1.54 14.44 0.33
C ALA A 75 -1.24 15.32 -0.89
N LYS A 76 -0.58 16.46 -0.69
CA LYS A 76 -0.12 17.34 -1.76
C LYS A 76 0.95 16.69 -2.66
N VAL A 77 1.76 15.79 -2.09
CA VAL A 77 2.85 15.11 -2.81
C VAL A 77 2.39 13.73 -3.31
N LEU A 78 1.61 13.04 -2.51
CA LEU A 78 1.10 11.70 -2.79
C LEU A 78 -0.39 11.67 -2.49
N ALA A 79 -1.24 11.74 -3.51
CA ALA A 79 -2.69 11.78 -3.37
C ALA A 79 -3.21 10.51 -2.68
N ASP A 80 -4.41 10.59 -2.09
CA ASP A 80 -5.01 9.45 -1.38
C ASP A 80 -5.24 8.25 -2.30
N GLN A 81 -5.68 8.47 -3.53
CA GLN A 81 -5.85 7.39 -4.51
C GLN A 81 -4.51 6.70 -4.83
N ASP A 82 -3.46 7.49 -5.01
CA ASP A 82 -2.12 6.96 -5.29
C ASP A 82 -1.58 6.14 -4.12
N LEU A 83 -1.82 6.59 -2.90
CA LEU A 83 -1.42 5.85 -1.70
C LEU A 83 -2.25 4.56 -1.52
N ALA A 84 -3.54 4.59 -1.88
CA ALA A 84 -4.38 3.39 -1.93
C ALA A 84 -3.89 2.39 -2.99
N ASP A 85 -3.41 2.87 -4.14
CA ASP A 85 -2.81 2.05 -5.18
C ASP A 85 -1.50 1.38 -4.70
N ILE A 86 -0.66 2.13 -3.96
CA ILE A 86 0.53 1.56 -3.32
C ILE A 86 0.14 0.47 -2.32
N PHE A 87 -0.89 0.69 -1.50
CA PHE A 87 -1.39 -0.32 -0.57
C PHE A 87 -1.84 -1.60 -1.31
N ALA A 88 -2.60 -1.45 -2.40
CA ALA A 88 -3.01 -2.57 -3.24
C ALA A 88 -1.81 -3.33 -3.80
N TYR A 89 -0.77 -2.61 -4.23
CA TYR A 89 0.46 -3.22 -4.72
C TYR A 89 1.17 -4.05 -3.64
N ILE A 90 1.42 -3.50 -2.45
CA ILE A 90 2.10 -4.25 -1.38
C ILE A 90 1.29 -5.45 -0.88
N LYS A 91 -0.04 -5.38 -0.93
CA LYS A 91 -0.93 -6.52 -0.63
C LYS A 91 -0.86 -7.61 -1.71
N SER A 92 -0.50 -7.27 -2.94
CA SER A 92 -0.34 -8.22 -4.06
C SER A 92 1.02 -8.94 -4.05
N LEU A 93 1.99 -8.41 -3.31
CA LEU A 93 3.33 -8.99 -3.25
C LEU A 93 3.32 -10.34 -2.51
N PRO A 94 4.07 -11.35 -3.01
CA PRO A 94 4.19 -12.61 -2.32
C PRO A 94 4.96 -12.48 -1.00
N GLU A 95 4.73 -13.38 -0.08
CA GLU A 95 5.60 -13.51 1.09
C GLU A 95 7.02 -13.91 0.65
N PRO A 96 8.06 -13.43 1.36
CA PRO A 96 9.40 -13.94 1.16
C PRO A 96 9.44 -15.45 1.36
N PRO A 97 10.29 -16.18 0.61
CA PRO A 97 10.42 -17.62 0.78
C PRO A 97 10.90 -17.95 2.22
N PRO A 98 10.44 -19.05 2.81
CA PRO A 98 10.90 -19.47 4.13
C PRO A 98 12.40 -19.81 4.08
N LEU A 99 13.09 -19.58 5.19
CA LEU A 99 14.54 -19.86 5.30
C LEU A 99 14.90 -21.28 4.89
N SER A 100 14.04 -22.24 5.23
CA SER A 100 14.21 -23.66 4.87
C SER A 100 14.28 -23.95 3.37
N SER A 101 13.74 -23.02 2.54
CA SER A 101 13.79 -23.15 1.08
C SER A 101 15.05 -22.55 0.44
N ILE A 102 15.92 -21.91 1.25
CA ILE A 102 17.15 -21.27 0.78
C ILE A 102 18.32 -22.18 1.17
N PRO A 103 18.95 -22.92 0.24
CA PRO A 103 19.95 -23.95 0.57
C PRO A 103 21.13 -23.46 1.40
N THR A 104 21.54 -22.20 1.18
CA THR A 104 22.68 -21.60 1.91
C THR A 104 22.34 -21.10 3.31
N LEU A 105 21.06 -21.02 3.66
CA LEU A 105 20.55 -20.54 4.95
C LEU A 105 19.78 -21.61 5.72
N ALA A 106 19.48 -22.73 5.08
CA ALA A 106 18.86 -23.87 5.75
C ALA A 106 19.86 -24.51 6.72
N PRO A 107 19.43 -24.84 7.96
CA PRO A 107 20.29 -25.52 8.93
C PRO A 107 20.67 -26.92 8.48
#